data_968ee4cb3ed5686ca68c18c161afecd3
#
_entry.id   968ee4cb3ed5686ca68c18c161afecd3
#
_cell.length_a   1.000
_cell.length_b   1.000
_cell.length_c   1.000
_cell.angle_alpha   90.00
_cell.angle_beta   90.00
_cell.angle_gamma   90.00
#
_symmetry.space_group_name_H-M   'P 1'
#
loop_
_entity.id
_entity.type
_entity.pdbx_description
1 polymer ?
#
loop_
_entity_poly.entity_id
_entity_poly.type
_entity_poly.pdbx_seq_one_letter_code
_entity_poly.pdbx_strand_id
1 'polypeptide(L)'
;MQNRPLSRMALRLLSIAFALAVASLQPARPQATHPAPPVIHVDNGPNSAAAQKQHYVVLVSLDGFRWDYAKRFGARHLLALGRAGVWAPEGMLPSYPSFTFPNHYAIVTGLYPEHNGLVANNFYDETRNARYAISDPSAVTDGSWYSGVPLWSLAESQGMRSACFFWPGSEAKIAGYRPTYYLQFDNKIDDNARIEQVLAWLKLPETDRPHFITLYYAEPDHEGHEFGPDAAQTRAAALKVDGLIGKLKAGLDATHLPIDLVVVSDHGMTKTEDGWVTLDQFADLAGFETVGPLLYGKSEADRARVYNQLKHASEKFVAYRRKDVPPGLHYSQNPREGDPLIVATGAYAIRAHGPPAGQDDRPPSAGMHGLDPRQMPEMKASFFAAGPDIIAGKSVAPFENVNLYPWVAHLLGLQSPKSDGSIDVLAGTLRDGGNEAAK
;
A
#
# COMPACT_ATOMS: atom_id res chain seq x y z
N MET A 1 13.92 -96.89 -12.59
CA MET A 1 14.96 -96.03 -12.02
C MET A 1 14.48 -94.60 -12.07
N GLN A 2 14.45 -93.91 -10.91
CA GLN A 2 14.28 -92.53 -10.54
C GLN A 2 12.94 -91.82 -10.82
N ASN A 3 12.19 -91.80 -9.73
CA ASN A 3 11.05 -90.93 -9.45
C ASN A 3 11.42 -89.46 -9.48
N ARG A 4 10.54 -88.64 -10.03
CA ARG A 4 10.42 -87.25 -9.63
C ARG A 4 8.97 -86.93 -9.29
N PRO A 5 8.71 -86.29 -8.15
CA PRO A 5 7.35 -86.03 -7.73
C PRO A 5 6.84 -84.73 -8.31
N LEU A 6 5.53 -84.68 -8.57
CA LEU A 6 4.73 -83.54 -9.00
C LEU A 6 4.67 -82.52 -7.90
N SER A 7 5.06 -81.31 -8.18
CA SER A 7 4.90 -80.13 -7.31
C SER A 7 3.45 -79.63 -7.35
N ARG A 8 2.84 -79.59 -6.22
CA ARG A 8 1.49 -79.01 -6.00
C ARG A 8 1.57 -77.51 -6.15
N MET A 9 0.89 -76.93 -7.12
CA MET A 9 0.65 -75.55 -7.31
C MET A 9 -0.47 -75.11 -6.37
N ALA A 10 -0.10 -74.39 -5.28
CA ALA A 10 -1.03 -73.85 -4.33
C ALA A 10 -1.65 -72.57 -4.91
N LEU A 11 -2.96 -72.61 -5.08
CA LEU A 11 -3.81 -71.50 -5.47
C LEU A 11 -3.85 -70.50 -4.30
N ARG A 12 -3.13 -69.40 -4.41
CA ARG A 12 -3.31 -68.23 -3.45
C ARG A 12 -4.40 -67.34 -3.96
N LEU A 13 -5.53 -67.36 -3.28
CA LEU A 13 -6.60 -66.38 -3.38
C LEU A 13 -6.07 -65.01 -2.87
N LEU A 14 -5.98 -64.05 -3.74
CA LEU A 14 -5.68 -62.65 -3.39
C LEU A 14 -6.97 -62.03 -2.90
N SER A 15 -7.12 -61.87 -1.59
CA SER A 15 -8.17 -61.04 -0.98
C SER A 15 -7.74 -59.60 -1.09
N ILE A 16 -8.34 -58.85 -2.04
CA ILE A 16 -8.19 -57.38 -2.12
C ILE A 16 -9.08 -56.80 -1.03
N ALA A 17 -8.47 -56.40 0.07
CA ALA A 17 -9.14 -55.55 1.09
C ALA A 17 -9.22 -54.14 0.53
N PHE A 18 -10.42 -53.71 0.18
CA PHE A 18 -10.75 -52.33 -0.17
C PHE A 18 -10.80 -51.53 1.15
N ALA A 19 -9.67 -50.93 1.53
CA ALA A 19 -9.64 -49.96 2.62
C ALA A 19 -10.29 -48.65 2.14
N LEU A 20 -11.56 -48.45 2.47
CA LEU A 20 -12.22 -47.15 2.41
C LEU A 20 -11.50 -46.19 3.38
N ALA A 21 -10.62 -45.38 2.87
CA ALA A 21 -10.10 -44.21 3.58
C ALA A 21 -11.27 -43.20 3.71
N VAL A 22 -11.98 -43.28 4.81
CA VAL A 22 -12.85 -42.18 5.24
C VAL A 22 -11.93 -41.04 5.63
N ALA A 23 -11.68 -40.11 4.68
CA ALA A 23 -11.08 -38.85 4.99
C ALA A 23 -12.08 -38.12 5.93
N SER A 24 -11.77 -38.12 7.21
CA SER A 24 -12.45 -37.30 8.20
C SER A 24 -12.20 -35.85 7.80
N LEU A 25 -13.18 -35.20 7.18
CA LEU A 25 -13.30 -33.77 7.10
C LEU A 25 -13.32 -33.24 8.54
N GLN A 26 -12.16 -32.94 9.09
CA GLN A 26 -12.12 -32.18 10.32
C GLN A 26 -12.71 -30.81 9.97
N PRO A 27 -13.75 -30.36 10.67
CA PRO A 27 -14.22 -28.99 10.50
C PRO A 27 -13.04 -28.07 10.76
N ALA A 28 -12.79 -27.15 9.82
CA ALA A 28 -11.79 -26.11 10.00
C ALA A 28 -12.04 -25.49 11.38
N ARG A 29 -11.04 -25.57 12.27
CA ARG A 29 -11.12 -24.87 13.55
C ARG A 29 -11.40 -23.42 13.25
N PRO A 30 -12.43 -22.79 13.83
CA PRO A 30 -12.61 -21.37 13.68
C PRO A 30 -11.31 -20.70 14.15
N GLN A 31 -10.69 -19.95 13.24
CA GLN A 31 -9.56 -19.10 13.57
C GLN A 31 -10.02 -18.20 14.70
N ALA A 32 -9.33 -18.20 15.83
CA ALA A 32 -9.69 -17.37 16.97
C ALA A 32 -9.73 -15.93 16.47
N THR A 33 -10.94 -15.38 16.37
CA THR A 33 -11.14 -13.98 16.03
C THR A 33 -10.61 -13.17 17.20
N HIS A 34 -9.48 -12.50 17.02
CA HIS A 34 -9.06 -11.51 18.01
C HIS A 34 -10.08 -10.38 17.97
N PRO A 35 -10.66 -10.00 19.12
CA PRO A 35 -11.54 -8.85 19.17
C PRO A 35 -10.78 -7.64 18.63
N ALA A 36 -11.44 -6.79 17.83
CA ALA A 36 -10.84 -5.56 17.37
C ALA A 36 -10.29 -4.79 18.59
N PRO A 37 -9.05 -4.24 18.52
CA PRO A 37 -8.56 -3.39 19.59
C PRO A 37 -9.51 -2.22 19.78
N PRO A 38 -9.59 -1.64 20.99
CA PRO A 38 -10.51 -0.55 21.23
C PRO A 38 -10.18 0.62 20.30
N VAL A 39 -11.21 1.19 19.68
CA VAL A 39 -11.10 2.44 18.92
C VAL A 39 -10.58 3.52 19.86
N ILE A 40 -9.52 4.18 19.46
CA ILE A 40 -9.00 5.34 20.17
C ILE A 40 -9.80 6.55 19.71
N HIS A 41 -10.36 7.29 20.67
CA HIS A 41 -11.10 8.52 20.45
C HIS A 41 -10.27 9.72 20.88
N VAL A 42 -10.10 10.70 19.96
CA VAL A 42 -9.50 12.00 20.23
C VAL A 42 -10.60 13.05 20.11
N ASP A 43 -10.74 13.88 21.13
CA ASP A 43 -11.70 14.97 21.08
C ASP A 43 -11.15 16.15 20.29
N ASN A 44 -11.55 16.25 19.02
CA ASN A 44 -11.28 17.38 18.13
C ASN A 44 -12.50 18.32 18.00
N GLY A 45 -13.53 18.14 18.81
CA GLY A 45 -14.83 18.83 18.74
C GLY A 45 -15.81 18.12 17.81
N PRO A 46 -17.09 18.52 17.80
CA PRO A 46 -18.12 17.94 16.93
C PRO A 46 -17.97 18.41 15.48
N ASN A 47 -18.61 17.72 14.54
CA ASN A 47 -18.78 18.22 13.19
C ASN A 47 -19.43 19.61 13.20
N SER A 48 -18.81 20.56 12.51
CA SER A 48 -19.40 21.88 12.28
C SER A 48 -20.70 21.78 11.48
N ALA A 49 -21.57 22.77 11.58
CA ALA A 49 -22.81 22.82 10.79
C ALA A 49 -22.57 22.81 9.26
N ALA A 50 -21.40 23.27 8.81
CA ALA A 50 -20.99 23.16 7.41
C ALA A 50 -20.57 21.74 7.07
N ALA A 51 -19.77 21.08 7.92
CA ALA A 51 -19.33 19.70 7.72
C ALA A 51 -20.51 18.73 7.67
N GLN A 52 -21.53 18.88 8.53
CA GLN A 52 -22.71 18.03 8.56
C GLN A 52 -23.52 18.02 7.25
N LYS A 53 -23.32 19.01 6.38
CA LYS A 53 -23.98 19.12 5.06
C LYS A 53 -23.18 18.46 3.94
N GLN A 54 -21.93 18.11 4.18
CA GLN A 54 -21.06 17.50 3.18
C GLN A 54 -21.37 16.02 3.01
N HIS A 55 -21.03 15.48 1.84
CA HIS A 55 -21.04 14.05 1.58
C HIS A 55 -19.92 13.32 2.34
N TYR A 56 -19.91 12.03 2.25
CA TYR A 56 -18.97 11.14 2.93
C TYR A 56 -18.00 10.53 1.91
N VAL A 57 -16.75 10.37 2.30
CA VAL A 57 -15.77 9.63 1.51
C VAL A 57 -15.23 8.47 2.35
N VAL A 58 -15.32 7.25 1.79
CA VAL A 58 -14.66 6.07 2.31
C VAL A 58 -13.52 5.72 1.35
N LEU A 59 -12.29 5.95 1.78
CA LEU A 59 -11.06 5.66 1.04
C LEU A 59 -10.49 4.32 1.50
N VAL A 60 -10.46 3.33 0.61
CA VAL A 60 -9.97 1.99 0.89
C VAL A 60 -8.67 1.77 0.14
N SER A 61 -7.65 1.26 0.82
CA SER A 61 -6.43 0.76 0.18
C SER A 61 -6.33 -0.75 0.25
N LEU A 62 -5.99 -1.36 -0.88
CA LEU A 62 -5.65 -2.76 -1.06
C LEU A 62 -4.16 -2.82 -1.38
N ASP A 63 -3.30 -3.10 -0.38
CA ASP A 63 -1.84 -3.05 -0.52
C ASP A 63 -1.36 -3.97 -1.66
N GLY A 64 -0.49 -3.46 -2.51
CA GLY A 64 0.10 -4.22 -3.61
C GLY A 64 -0.88 -4.71 -4.69
N PHE A 65 -2.13 -4.20 -4.71
CA PHE A 65 -3.13 -4.62 -5.71
C PHE A 65 -2.79 -4.01 -7.08
N ARG A 66 -2.01 -4.73 -7.86
CA ARG A 66 -1.53 -4.31 -9.18
C ARG A 66 -2.70 -3.95 -10.12
N TRP A 67 -2.52 -2.92 -10.91
CA TRP A 67 -3.53 -2.32 -11.79
C TRP A 67 -4.29 -3.31 -12.69
N ASP A 68 -3.64 -4.38 -13.14
CA ASP A 68 -4.21 -5.39 -14.03
C ASP A 68 -4.92 -6.54 -13.30
N TYR A 69 -4.72 -6.69 -11.96
CA TYR A 69 -5.26 -7.82 -11.19
C TYR A 69 -6.77 -7.93 -11.28
N ALA A 70 -7.48 -6.80 -11.30
CA ALA A 70 -8.93 -6.82 -11.37
C ALA A 70 -9.44 -7.51 -12.65
N LYS A 71 -8.86 -7.18 -13.81
CA LYS A 71 -9.18 -7.84 -15.07
C LYS A 71 -8.62 -9.26 -15.13
N ARG A 72 -7.36 -9.41 -14.79
CA ARG A 72 -6.59 -10.64 -14.91
C ARG A 72 -7.15 -11.77 -14.06
N PHE A 73 -7.54 -11.46 -12.83
CA PHE A 73 -8.06 -12.43 -11.87
C PHE A 73 -9.59 -12.51 -11.84
N GLY A 74 -10.27 -11.57 -12.46
CA GLY A 74 -11.73 -11.51 -12.51
C GLY A 74 -12.35 -11.00 -11.20
N ALA A 75 -11.78 -9.93 -10.61
CA ALA A 75 -12.29 -9.25 -9.43
C ALA A 75 -13.60 -8.52 -9.74
N ARG A 76 -14.70 -9.22 -9.59
CA ARG A 76 -16.03 -8.79 -10.12
C ARG A 76 -16.59 -7.56 -9.43
N HIS A 77 -16.29 -7.37 -8.12
CA HIS A 77 -16.83 -6.26 -7.35
C HIS A 77 -16.10 -4.96 -7.69
N LEU A 78 -14.78 -4.99 -7.80
CA LEU A 78 -13.96 -3.86 -8.27
C LEU A 78 -14.32 -3.47 -9.72
N LEU A 79 -14.46 -4.45 -10.61
CA LEU A 79 -14.89 -4.19 -11.99
C LEU A 79 -16.32 -3.62 -12.06
N ALA A 80 -17.21 -4.04 -11.16
CA ALA A 80 -18.56 -3.47 -11.06
C ALA A 80 -18.50 -2.03 -10.53
N LEU A 81 -17.66 -1.76 -9.52
CA LEU A 81 -17.44 -0.42 -9.00
C LEU A 81 -16.94 0.54 -10.09
N GLY A 82 -15.93 0.13 -10.88
CA GLY A 82 -15.42 0.92 -11.99
C GLY A 82 -16.46 1.21 -13.08
N ARG A 83 -17.35 0.25 -13.37
CA ARG A 83 -18.47 0.48 -14.30
C ARG A 83 -19.55 1.41 -13.74
N ALA A 84 -19.77 1.36 -12.43
CA ALA A 84 -20.75 2.24 -11.75
C ALA A 84 -20.22 3.67 -11.56
N GLY A 85 -18.93 3.88 -11.65
CA GLY A 85 -18.28 5.16 -11.47
C GLY A 85 -17.09 5.37 -12.42
N VAL A 86 -15.92 5.54 -11.90
CA VAL A 86 -14.68 5.78 -12.64
C VAL A 86 -13.59 4.78 -12.23
N TRP A 87 -12.69 4.47 -13.17
CA TRP A 87 -11.51 3.65 -12.91
C TRP A 87 -10.36 3.97 -13.87
N ALA A 88 -9.15 3.58 -13.51
CA ALA A 88 -7.95 3.67 -14.34
C ALA A 88 -7.60 2.30 -14.92
N PRO A 89 -8.05 1.95 -16.14
CA PRO A 89 -7.85 0.62 -16.74
C PRO A 89 -6.38 0.29 -17.05
N GLU A 90 -5.51 1.30 -17.11
CA GLU A 90 -4.07 1.18 -17.34
C GLU A 90 -3.25 1.56 -16.10
N GLY A 91 -3.93 1.72 -14.95
CA GLY A 91 -3.35 1.94 -13.64
C GLY A 91 -3.12 3.40 -13.27
N MET A 92 -2.90 3.60 -11.98
CA MET A 92 -2.43 4.82 -11.36
C MET A 92 -0.92 4.69 -11.16
N LEU A 93 -0.16 5.75 -11.38
CA LEU A 93 1.28 5.78 -11.19
C LEU A 93 1.60 6.08 -9.73
N PRO A 94 2.20 5.16 -8.99
CA PRO A 94 2.74 5.48 -7.67
C PRO A 94 3.93 6.44 -7.79
N SER A 95 4.23 7.15 -6.71
CA SER A 95 5.45 7.94 -6.59
C SER A 95 6.67 7.00 -6.46
N TYR A 96 7.83 7.44 -6.94
CA TYR A 96 9.08 6.73 -6.67
C TYR A 96 9.60 7.07 -5.27
N PRO A 97 10.15 6.10 -4.52
CA PRO A 97 10.08 4.65 -4.78
C PRO A 97 8.67 4.11 -4.49
N SER A 98 8.23 3.13 -5.29
CA SER A 98 6.90 2.54 -5.16
C SER A 98 6.79 1.61 -3.93
N PHE A 99 7.11 2.14 -2.75
CA PHE A 99 6.99 1.49 -1.45
C PHE A 99 5.70 1.88 -0.73
N THR A 100 5.28 1.04 0.20
CA THR A 100 4.01 1.13 0.94
C THR A 100 3.82 2.47 1.65
N PHE A 101 4.71 2.84 2.59
CA PHE A 101 4.53 4.06 3.40
C PHE A 101 4.64 5.34 2.58
N PRO A 102 5.66 5.51 1.71
CA PRO A 102 5.74 6.67 0.83
C PRO A 102 4.47 6.89 0.01
N ASN A 103 3.92 5.82 -0.57
CA ASN A 103 2.78 5.95 -1.49
C ASN A 103 1.44 6.13 -0.79
N HIS A 104 1.18 5.42 0.31
CA HIS A 104 0.02 5.70 1.13
C HIS A 104 0.01 7.15 1.62
N TYR A 105 1.18 7.66 2.01
CA TYR A 105 1.28 9.02 2.51
C TYR A 105 1.20 10.07 1.38
N ALA A 106 1.72 9.75 0.19
CA ALA A 106 1.54 10.58 -1.01
C ALA A 106 0.06 10.72 -1.41
N ILE A 107 -0.72 9.62 -1.35
CA ILE A 107 -2.17 9.62 -1.64
C ILE A 107 -2.93 10.59 -0.72
N VAL A 108 -2.57 10.66 0.56
CA VAL A 108 -3.33 11.45 1.54
C VAL A 108 -2.74 12.84 1.80
N THR A 109 -1.61 13.19 1.19
CA THR A 109 -1.00 14.54 1.31
C THR A 109 -0.87 15.27 -0.02
N GLY A 110 -0.95 14.54 -1.14
CA GLY A 110 -0.70 15.09 -2.47
C GLY A 110 0.75 15.50 -2.71
N LEU A 111 1.69 15.01 -1.89
CA LEU A 111 3.10 15.36 -1.93
C LEU A 111 3.94 14.14 -2.30
N TYR A 112 4.93 14.34 -3.18
CA TYR A 112 5.93 13.31 -3.44
C TYR A 112 6.77 13.00 -2.18
N PRO A 113 7.40 11.82 -2.10
CA PRO A 113 8.25 11.43 -0.97
C PRO A 113 9.32 12.47 -0.61
N GLU A 114 9.91 13.15 -1.60
CA GLU A 114 10.89 14.21 -1.37
C GLU A 114 10.31 15.42 -0.61
N HIS A 115 9.00 15.66 -0.68
CA HIS A 115 8.30 16.75 0.00
C HIS A 115 7.56 16.31 1.26
N ASN A 116 7.01 15.09 1.28
CA ASN A 116 6.26 14.59 2.44
C ASN A 116 7.15 13.99 3.54
N GLY A 117 8.43 13.72 3.24
CA GLY A 117 9.44 13.27 4.19
C GLY A 117 9.52 11.76 4.42
N LEU A 118 8.56 10.97 3.95
CA LEU A 118 8.61 9.51 3.96
C LEU A 118 9.24 8.98 2.67
N VAL A 119 10.55 9.00 2.61
CA VAL A 119 11.30 8.67 1.40
C VAL A 119 11.39 7.17 1.12
N ALA A 120 11.20 6.33 2.13
CA ALA A 120 11.19 4.87 2.03
C ALA A 120 10.42 4.28 3.21
N ASN A 121 10.22 2.95 3.24
CA ASN A 121 9.70 2.25 4.42
C ASN A 121 10.69 2.31 5.60
N ASN A 122 11.99 2.35 5.30
CA ASN A 122 13.05 2.50 6.28
C ASN A 122 14.11 3.47 5.73
N PHE A 123 14.57 4.42 6.52
CA PHE A 123 15.59 5.39 6.12
C PHE A 123 16.32 5.97 7.34
N TYR A 124 17.42 6.65 7.09
CA TYR A 124 18.17 7.39 8.08
C TYR A 124 18.05 8.89 7.83
N ASP A 125 17.91 9.66 8.88
CA ASP A 125 17.91 11.13 8.84
C ASP A 125 19.20 11.64 9.49
N GLU A 126 20.10 12.18 8.66
CA GLU A 126 21.40 12.70 9.11
C GLU A 126 21.24 13.87 10.09
N THR A 127 20.19 14.71 9.92
CA THR A 127 19.99 15.89 10.78
C THR A 127 19.49 15.51 12.16
N ARG A 128 18.75 14.42 12.27
CA ARG A 128 18.23 13.87 13.52
C ARG A 128 19.19 12.84 14.13
N ASN A 129 20.17 12.36 13.38
CA ASN A 129 21.00 11.20 13.71
C ASN A 129 20.13 10.01 14.18
N ALA A 130 19.06 9.73 13.45
CA ALA A 130 18.05 8.74 13.83
C ALA A 130 17.52 7.98 12.61
N ARG A 131 17.02 6.78 12.84
CA ARG A 131 16.41 5.92 11.82
C ARG A 131 14.91 5.95 11.95
N TYR A 132 14.22 5.99 10.82
CA TYR A 132 12.81 5.67 10.69
C TYR A 132 12.68 4.23 10.21
N ALA A 133 11.80 3.46 10.81
CA ALA A 133 11.42 2.13 10.34
C ALA A 133 9.93 1.90 10.57
N ILE A 134 9.24 1.31 9.59
CA ILE A 134 7.82 0.98 9.72
C ILE A 134 7.54 -0.07 10.80
N SER A 135 8.55 -0.85 11.18
CA SER A 135 8.50 -1.82 12.28
C SER A 135 8.72 -1.21 13.66
N ASP A 136 9.09 0.08 13.74
CA ASP A 136 9.29 0.79 15.00
C ASP A 136 8.05 1.63 15.36
N PRO A 137 7.21 1.20 16.32
CA PRO A 137 6.03 1.95 16.73
C PRO A 137 6.35 3.35 17.23
N SER A 138 7.53 3.58 17.81
CA SER A 138 7.93 4.89 18.31
C SER A 138 8.20 5.87 17.16
N ALA A 139 8.77 5.40 16.06
CA ALA A 139 8.96 6.20 14.85
C ALA A 139 7.63 6.45 14.14
N VAL A 140 6.79 5.41 13.97
CA VAL A 140 5.51 5.52 13.25
C VAL A 140 4.53 6.47 13.94
N THR A 141 4.56 6.56 15.27
CA THR A 141 3.66 7.44 16.05
C THR A 141 4.21 8.85 16.31
N ASP A 142 5.47 9.11 15.93
CA ASP A 142 6.09 10.44 16.04
C ASP A 142 5.78 11.31 14.81
N GLY A 143 4.85 12.25 14.95
CA GLY A 143 4.43 13.17 13.89
C GLY A 143 5.55 14.03 13.29
N SER A 144 6.69 14.15 13.94
CA SER A 144 7.82 14.96 13.45
C SER A 144 8.58 14.33 12.26
N TRP A 145 8.32 13.06 11.95
CA TRP A 145 8.83 12.42 10.73
C TRP A 145 8.08 12.83 9.46
N TYR A 146 6.84 13.28 9.60
CA TYR A 146 5.87 13.48 8.54
C TYR A 146 5.73 14.95 8.19
N SER A 147 5.81 15.29 6.91
CA SER A 147 5.55 16.62 6.39
C SER A 147 4.24 16.66 5.61
N GLY A 148 3.69 17.87 5.41
CA GLY A 148 2.40 18.05 4.74
C GLY A 148 1.21 17.92 5.69
N VAL A 149 0.01 18.01 5.12
CA VAL A 149 -1.26 17.96 5.86
C VAL A 149 -2.08 16.79 5.32
N PRO A 150 -2.12 15.63 6.00
CA PRO A 150 -2.89 14.50 5.50
C PRO A 150 -4.39 14.77 5.58
N LEU A 151 -5.18 14.09 4.72
CA LEU A 151 -6.63 14.30 4.57
C LEU A 151 -7.39 14.28 5.89
N TRP A 152 -7.05 13.41 6.83
CA TRP A 152 -7.67 13.38 8.16
C TRP A 152 -7.37 14.64 8.96
N SER A 153 -6.11 15.12 8.95
CA SER A 153 -5.76 16.35 9.65
C SER A 153 -6.37 17.58 8.97
N LEU A 154 -6.49 17.56 7.64
CA LEU A 154 -7.18 18.60 6.88
C LEU A 154 -8.66 18.66 7.28
N ALA A 155 -9.35 17.52 7.30
CA ALA A 155 -10.75 17.42 7.71
C ALA A 155 -10.96 17.96 9.13
N GLU A 156 -10.19 17.46 10.10
CA GLU A 156 -10.26 17.88 11.50
C GLU A 156 -10.00 19.38 11.67
N SER A 157 -9.03 19.93 10.95
CA SER A 157 -8.70 21.37 11.02
C SER A 157 -9.83 22.27 10.49
N GLN A 158 -10.72 21.72 9.66
CA GLN A 158 -11.88 22.45 9.10
C GLN A 158 -13.19 22.06 9.79
N GLY A 159 -13.11 21.44 10.97
CA GLY A 159 -14.28 21.06 11.78
C GLY A 159 -15.07 19.89 11.21
N MET A 160 -14.43 18.99 10.51
CA MET A 160 -15.00 17.77 9.97
C MET A 160 -14.31 16.55 10.61
N ARG A 161 -15.07 15.69 11.29
CA ARG A 161 -14.54 14.49 11.93
C ARG A 161 -14.06 13.46 10.90
N SER A 162 -12.96 12.81 11.22
CA SER A 162 -12.37 11.72 10.45
C SER A 162 -12.21 10.44 11.26
N ALA A 163 -12.13 9.30 10.57
CA ALA A 163 -11.84 8.00 11.17
C ALA A 163 -10.83 7.23 10.32
N CYS A 164 -9.87 6.59 10.98
CA CYS A 164 -8.88 5.77 10.29
C CYS A 164 -8.86 4.34 10.84
N PHE A 165 -9.37 3.39 10.05
CA PHE A 165 -9.14 1.98 10.28
C PHE A 165 -7.87 1.59 9.53
N PHE A 166 -6.74 1.98 10.15
CA PHE A 166 -5.39 1.93 9.61
C PHE A 166 -5.16 2.87 8.43
N TRP A 167 -4.01 3.40 8.36
CA TRP A 167 -3.37 4.07 7.25
C TRP A 167 -1.99 4.55 7.72
N PRO A 168 -0.92 4.39 6.93
CA PRO A 168 0.40 4.92 7.27
C PRO A 168 0.37 6.38 7.69
N GLY A 169 0.82 6.67 8.92
CA GLY A 169 0.82 8.00 9.52
C GLY A 169 -0.44 8.36 10.34
N SER A 170 -1.55 7.59 10.28
CA SER A 170 -2.78 7.95 11.00
C SER A 170 -2.67 7.86 12.53
N GLU A 171 -1.70 7.13 13.04
CA GLU A 171 -1.42 7.00 14.48
C GLU A 171 -0.63 8.18 15.05
N ALA A 172 -0.03 9.01 14.19
CA ALA A 172 0.78 10.15 14.58
C ALA A 172 -0.06 11.45 14.63
N LYS A 173 0.34 12.38 15.50
CA LYS A 173 -0.21 13.75 15.49
C LYS A 173 0.51 14.56 14.42
N ILE A 174 -0.14 14.77 13.28
CA ILE A 174 0.43 15.45 12.11
C ILE A 174 -0.36 16.74 11.86
N ALA A 175 0.34 17.82 11.54
CA ALA A 175 -0.26 19.13 11.32
C ALA A 175 -1.25 19.56 12.43
N GLY A 176 -0.97 19.17 13.66
CA GLY A 176 -1.76 19.52 14.84
C GLY A 176 -2.89 18.54 15.20
N TYR A 177 -3.23 17.59 14.35
CA TYR A 177 -4.38 16.71 14.54
C TYR A 177 -4.01 15.22 14.40
N ARG A 178 -4.79 14.38 15.08
CA ARG A 178 -5.02 12.95 14.79
C ARG A 178 -6.45 12.80 14.28
N PRO A 179 -6.80 11.70 13.60
CA PRO A 179 -8.20 11.37 13.35
C PRO A 179 -8.99 11.35 14.66
N THR A 180 -10.24 11.79 14.65
CA THR A 180 -11.12 11.68 15.83
C THR A 180 -11.27 10.23 16.29
N TYR A 181 -11.36 9.29 15.34
CA TYR A 181 -11.39 7.85 15.62
C TYR A 181 -10.26 7.17 14.88
N TYR A 182 -9.44 6.39 15.58
CA TYR A 182 -8.42 5.58 14.91
C TYR A 182 -8.09 4.32 15.71
N LEU A 183 -7.42 3.38 15.06
CA LEU A 183 -6.90 2.17 15.68
C LEU A 183 -5.38 2.11 15.45
N GLN A 184 -4.66 1.54 16.42
CA GLN A 184 -3.28 1.14 16.21
C GLN A 184 -3.24 -0.06 15.27
N PHE A 185 -2.26 -0.08 14.37
CA PHE A 185 -2.15 -1.14 13.37
C PHE A 185 -1.96 -2.51 14.01
N ASP A 186 -2.87 -3.42 13.67
CA ASP A 186 -2.80 -4.85 13.99
C ASP A 186 -3.39 -5.66 12.82
N ASN A 187 -2.50 -6.28 12.04
CA ASN A 187 -2.93 -7.06 10.87
C ASN A 187 -3.70 -8.35 11.23
N LYS A 188 -3.75 -8.72 12.51
CA LYS A 188 -4.49 -9.91 12.99
C LYS A 188 -5.98 -9.65 13.17
N ILE A 189 -6.42 -8.40 13.11
CA ILE A 189 -7.84 -8.06 13.18
C ILE A 189 -8.56 -8.62 11.96
N ASP A 190 -9.67 -9.32 12.21
CA ASP A 190 -10.50 -9.91 11.16
C ASP A 190 -10.96 -8.87 10.14
N ASP A 191 -10.86 -9.21 8.86
CA ASP A 191 -11.18 -8.29 7.77
C ASP A 191 -12.64 -7.86 7.75
N ASN A 192 -13.59 -8.71 8.20
CA ASN A 192 -15.01 -8.35 8.29
C ASN A 192 -15.26 -7.42 9.48
N ALA A 193 -14.54 -7.59 10.60
CA ALA A 193 -14.63 -6.68 11.74
C ALA A 193 -14.22 -5.25 11.36
N ARG A 194 -13.30 -5.09 10.41
CA ARG A 194 -12.95 -3.77 9.85
C ARG A 194 -14.15 -3.12 9.15
N ILE A 195 -14.88 -3.89 8.34
CA ILE A 195 -16.11 -3.41 7.67
C ILE A 195 -17.18 -3.05 8.71
N GLU A 196 -17.40 -3.90 9.68
CA GLU A 196 -18.39 -3.68 10.76
C GLU A 196 -18.10 -2.38 11.53
N GLN A 197 -16.83 -2.10 11.79
CA GLN A 197 -16.42 -0.86 12.45
C GLN A 197 -16.67 0.38 11.57
N VAL A 198 -16.37 0.33 10.28
CA VAL A 198 -16.69 1.43 9.35
C VAL A 198 -18.20 1.70 9.36
N LEU A 199 -19.03 0.66 9.27
CA LEU A 199 -20.48 0.78 9.30
C LEU A 199 -21.00 1.26 10.67
N ALA A 200 -20.32 0.92 11.77
CA ALA A 200 -20.65 1.43 13.11
C ALA A 200 -20.39 2.94 13.20
N TRP A 201 -19.29 3.45 12.68
CA TRP A 201 -18.99 4.88 12.62
C TRP A 201 -20.05 5.65 11.82
N LEU A 202 -20.50 5.09 10.69
CA LEU A 202 -21.53 5.72 9.84
C LEU A 202 -22.94 5.75 10.49
N LYS A 203 -23.15 4.99 11.58
CA LYS A 203 -24.41 5.02 12.37
C LYS A 203 -24.38 6.05 13.50
N LEU A 204 -23.27 6.70 13.77
CA LEU A 204 -23.17 7.74 14.80
C LEU A 204 -24.08 8.94 14.46
N PRO A 205 -24.48 9.74 15.48
CA PRO A 205 -25.16 11.01 15.24
C PRO A 205 -24.36 11.91 14.29
N GLU A 206 -25.01 12.79 13.54
CA GLU A 206 -24.36 13.68 12.56
C GLU A 206 -23.22 14.51 13.16
N THR A 207 -23.37 14.94 14.42
CA THR A 207 -22.32 15.67 15.15
C THR A 207 -21.06 14.85 15.38
N ASP A 208 -21.17 13.51 15.40
CA ASP A 208 -20.08 12.59 15.76
C ASP A 208 -19.63 11.70 14.60
N ARG A 209 -20.45 11.64 13.55
CA ARG A 209 -20.21 10.77 12.39
C ARG A 209 -19.02 11.27 11.56
N PRO A 210 -17.98 10.46 11.34
CA PRO A 210 -16.86 10.87 10.49
C PRO A 210 -17.30 10.97 9.03
N HIS A 211 -16.97 12.06 8.35
CA HIS A 211 -17.22 12.26 6.93
C HIS A 211 -16.09 11.73 6.06
N PHE A 212 -14.88 11.66 6.58
CA PHE A 212 -13.73 11.01 5.94
C PHE A 212 -13.33 9.76 6.71
N ILE A 213 -13.33 8.62 6.03
CA ILE A 213 -12.98 7.32 6.63
C ILE A 213 -11.92 6.66 5.76
N THR A 214 -10.82 6.19 6.37
CA THR A 214 -9.86 5.30 5.70
C THR A 214 -10.04 3.87 6.16
N LEU A 215 -9.76 2.92 5.25
CA LEU A 215 -9.76 1.48 5.51
C LEU A 215 -8.61 0.84 4.73
N TYR A 216 -7.79 0.02 5.41
CA TYR A 216 -6.62 -0.61 4.81
C TYR A 216 -6.67 -2.13 4.94
N TYR A 217 -6.26 -2.80 3.87
CA TYR A 217 -6.02 -4.23 3.80
C TYR A 217 -4.60 -4.50 3.29
N ALA A 218 -3.86 -5.37 3.98
CA ALA A 218 -2.47 -5.70 3.64
C ALA A 218 -2.35 -6.70 2.48
N GLU A 219 -3.49 -7.22 1.98
CA GLU A 219 -3.51 -8.14 0.85
C GLU A 219 -3.89 -7.40 -0.46
N PRO A 220 -3.34 -7.84 -1.58
CA PRO A 220 -2.55 -9.06 -1.84
C PRO A 220 -1.03 -8.91 -1.74
N ASP A 221 -0.49 -7.83 -1.15
CA ASP A 221 0.95 -7.56 -1.07
C ASP A 221 1.72 -8.70 -0.37
N HIS A 222 1.23 -9.14 0.79
CA HIS A 222 1.88 -10.19 1.59
C HIS A 222 2.06 -11.48 0.78
N GLU A 223 1.00 -11.98 0.15
CA GLU A 223 1.06 -13.18 -0.68
C GLU A 223 1.89 -12.96 -1.96
N GLY A 224 1.90 -11.73 -2.47
CA GLY A 224 2.74 -11.33 -3.59
C GLY A 224 4.22 -11.42 -3.27
N HIS A 225 4.63 -11.00 -2.09
CA HIS A 225 6.01 -11.15 -1.61
C HIS A 225 6.41 -12.62 -1.41
N GLU A 226 5.54 -13.41 -0.80
CA GLU A 226 5.87 -14.79 -0.43
C GLU A 226 5.89 -15.72 -1.65
N PHE A 227 4.91 -15.61 -2.55
CA PHE A 227 4.70 -16.56 -3.66
C PHE A 227 4.93 -15.97 -5.05
N GLY A 228 5.06 -14.66 -5.16
CA GLY A 228 5.16 -13.93 -6.43
C GLY A 228 3.81 -13.47 -6.98
N PRO A 229 3.84 -12.48 -7.91
CA PRO A 229 2.66 -11.78 -8.41
C PRO A 229 1.66 -12.65 -9.17
N ASP A 230 2.13 -13.78 -9.71
CA ASP A 230 1.35 -14.64 -10.61
C ASP A 230 0.87 -15.94 -9.92
N ALA A 231 1.18 -16.10 -8.64
CA ALA A 231 0.86 -17.30 -7.88
C ALA A 231 -0.65 -17.45 -7.62
N ALA A 232 -1.08 -18.70 -7.43
CA ALA A 232 -2.48 -18.97 -7.09
C ALA A 232 -2.88 -18.36 -5.74
N GLN A 233 -1.95 -18.26 -4.79
CA GLN A 233 -2.12 -17.64 -3.48
C GLN A 233 -2.37 -16.15 -3.63
N THR A 234 -1.55 -15.44 -4.38
CA THR A 234 -1.71 -14.01 -4.67
C THR A 234 -3.04 -13.72 -5.36
N ARG A 235 -3.43 -14.57 -6.32
CA ARG A 235 -4.76 -14.49 -6.94
C ARG A 235 -5.88 -14.70 -5.92
N ALA A 236 -5.75 -15.67 -5.04
CA ALA A 236 -6.76 -15.96 -4.01
C ALA A 236 -6.91 -14.77 -3.04
N ALA A 237 -5.80 -14.18 -2.60
CA ALA A 237 -5.79 -12.99 -1.77
C ALA A 237 -6.45 -11.78 -2.46
N ALA A 238 -6.12 -11.53 -3.73
CA ALA A 238 -6.75 -10.47 -4.52
C ALA A 238 -8.27 -10.66 -4.66
N LEU A 239 -8.74 -11.89 -4.87
CA LEU A 239 -10.18 -12.18 -4.94
C LEU A 239 -10.86 -12.14 -3.57
N LYS A 240 -10.15 -12.44 -2.48
CA LYS A 240 -10.64 -12.25 -1.11
C LYS A 240 -10.93 -10.78 -0.84
N VAL A 241 -9.98 -9.88 -1.09
CA VAL A 241 -10.20 -8.45 -0.86
C VAL A 241 -11.26 -7.87 -1.80
N ASP A 242 -11.37 -8.35 -3.05
CA ASP A 242 -12.50 -8.01 -3.94
C ASP A 242 -13.86 -8.37 -3.30
N GLY A 243 -13.95 -9.54 -2.68
CA GLY A 243 -15.15 -9.96 -1.96
C GLY A 243 -15.47 -9.04 -0.76
N LEU A 244 -14.45 -8.56 -0.04
CA LEU A 244 -14.59 -7.60 1.05
C LEU A 244 -15.09 -6.24 0.54
N ILE A 245 -14.60 -5.76 -0.62
CA ILE A 245 -15.12 -4.54 -1.25
C ILE A 245 -16.60 -4.70 -1.60
N GLY A 246 -17.02 -5.86 -2.11
CA GLY A 246 -18.43 -6.15 -2.38
C GLY A 246 -19.31 -6.07 -1.12
N LYS A 247 -18.85 -6.63 0.01
CA LYS A 247 -19.54 -6.57 1.31
C LYS A 247 -19.61 -5.13 1.83
N LEU A 248 -18.46 -4.41 1.80
CA LEU A 248 -18.41 -3.02 2.22
C LEU A 248 -19.40 -2.18 1.43
N LYS A 249 -19.37 -2.26 0.08
CA LYS A 249 -20.27 -1.49 -0.80
C LYS A 249 -21.74 -1.76 -0.47
N ALA A 250 -22.12 -3.02 -0.27
CA ALA A 250 -23.50 -3.38 0.12
C ALA A 250 -23.88 -2.79 1.48
N GLY A 251 -22.96 -2.79 2.45
CA GLY A 251 -23.15 -2.16 3.77
C GLY A 251 -23.30 -0.64 3.68
N LEU A 252 -22.46 0.02 2.85
CA LEU A 252 -22.53 1.46 2.60
C LEU A 252 -23.87 1.85 1.96
N ASP A 253 -24.33 1.10 0.94
CA ASP A 253 -25.61 1.34 0.28
C ASP A 253 -26.79 1.23 1.25
N ALA A 254 -26.73 0.28 2.19
CA ALA A 254 -27.79 0.09 3.19
C ALA A 254 -27.86 1.23 4.22
N THR A 255 -26.86 2.11 4.32
CA THR A 255 -26.92 3.31 5.17
C THR A 255 -27.80 4.41 4.59
N HIS A 256 -28.03 4.40 3.28
CA HIS A 256 -28.68 5.48 2.51
C HIS A 256 -28.01 6.86 2.63
N LEU A 257 -26.76 6.91 3.11
CA LEU A 257 -25.96 8.13 3.15
C LEU A 257 -25.33 8.40 1.77
N PRO A 258 -25.09 9.67 1.43
CA PRO A 258 -24.39 10.04 0.18
C PRO A 258 -22.89 9.78 0.33
N ILE A 259 -22.44 8.57 -0.01
CA ILE A 259 -21.06 8.11 0.19
C ILE A 259 -20.37 7.88 -1.13
N ASP A 260 -19.24 8.54 -1.34
CA ASP A 260 -18.29 8.19 -2.38
C ASP A 260 -17.30 7.13 -1.87
N LEU A 261 -17.33 5.96 -2.50
CA LEU A 261 -16.40 4.88 -2.23
C LEU A 261 -15.22 4.98 -3.20
N VAL A 262 -14.04 5.18 -2.67
CA VAL A 262 -12.77 5.26 -3.42
C VAL A 262 -11.90 4.07 -3.02
N VAL A 263 -11.51 3.23 -3.98
CA VAL A 263 -10.65 2.07 -3.75
C VAL A 263 -9.38 2.24 -4.55
N VAL A 264 -8.26 2.20 -3.87
CA VAL A 264 -6.93 2.37 -4.45
C VAL A 264 -6.01 1.22 -4.03
N SER A 265 -4.84 1.14 -4.65
CA SER A 265 -3.66 0.55 -4.05
C SER A 265 -2.53 1.59 -4.03
N ASP A 266 -1.52 1.32 -3.30
CA ASP A 266 -0.33 2.16 -3.18
C ASP A 266 0.71 1.87 -4.27
N HIS A 267 0.85 0.60 -4.68
CA HIS A 267 1.71 0.11 -5.74
C HIS A 267 1.19 -1.20 -6.33
N GLY A 268 1.93 -1.74 -7.29
CA GLY A 268 1.76 -3.08 -7.81
C GLY A 268 2.84 -4.04 -7.29
N MET A 269 3.09 -5.12 -8.03
CA MET A 269 4.03 -6.18 -7.67
C MET A 269 4.65 -6.79 -8.92
N THR A 270 5.97 -7.05 -8.91
CA THR A 270 6.65 -7.80 -9.97
C THR A 270 7.37 -9.02 -9.39
N LYS A 271 7.67 -9.99 -10.23
CA LYS A 271 8.51 -11.12 -9.84
C LYS A 271 9.95 -10.63 -9.63
N THR A 272 10.54 -10.98 -8.52
CA THR A 272 11.95 -10.65 -8.22
C THR A 272 12.88 -11.49 -9.09
N GLU A 273 13.91 -10.87 -9.64
CA GLU A 273 15.03 -11.58 -10.28
C GLU A 273 15.85 -12.34 -9.23
N ASP A 274 16.49 -13.43 -9.65
CA ASP A 274 17.22 -14.30 -8.74
C ASP A 274 18.45 -13.60 -8.13
N GLY A 275 18.57 -13.72 -6.80
CA GLY A 275 19.72 -13.24 -6.03
C GLY A 275 19.68 -11.76 -5.68
N TRP A 276 20.65 -11.38 -4.85
CA TRP A 276 20.84 -10.00 -4.41
C TRP A 276 21.90 -9.28 -5.26
N VAL A 277 21.64 -8.02 -5.53
CA VAL A 277 22.69 -7.07 -5.94
C VAL A 277 23.22 -6.40 -4.67
N THR A 278 24.44 -6.76 -4.28
CA THR A 278 25.05 -6.31 -3.04
C THR A 278 26.12 -5.25 -3.35
N LEU A 279 25.90 -4.01 -2.91
CA LEU A 279 26.69 -2.85 -3.36
C LEU A 279 28.13 -2.83 -2.85
N ASP A 280 28.42 -3.42 -1.67
CA ASP A 280 29.77 -3.53 -1.15
C ASP A 280 30.70 -4.45 -1.97
N GLN A 281 30.14 -5.22 -2.91
CA GLN A 281 30.94 -5.96 -3.90
C GLN A 281 31.49 -5.03 -5.00
N PHE A 282 30.95 -3.83 -5.15
CA PHE A 282 31.32 -2.88 -6.21
C PHE A 282 31.99 -1.63 -5.66
N ALA A 283 31.76 -1.29 -4.38
CA ALA A 283 32.26 -0.07 -3.77
C ALA A 283 32.64 -0.28 -2.31
N ASP A 284 33.67 0.44 -1.86
CA ASP A 284 34.02 0.53 -0.45
C ASP A 284 33.03 1.46 0.27
N LEU A 285 32.11 0.89 1.05
CA LEU A 285 31.11 1.61 1.83
C LEU A 285 31.57 1.99 3.23
N ALA A 286 32.86 1.84 3.55
CA ALA A 286 33.40 2.28 4.85
C ALA A 286 33.09 3.76 5.10
N GLY A 287 32.56 4.05 6.28
CA GLY A 287 32.16 5.40 6.67
C GLY A 287 30.77 5.86 6.19
N PHE A 288 30.05 5.00 5.46
CA PHE A 288 28.64 5.25 5.13
C PHE A 288 27.70 4.67 6.21
N GLU A 289 26.67 5.43 6.52
CA GLU A 289 25.46 4.89 7.13
C GLU A 289 24.59 4.31 6.01
N THR A 290 23.98 3.14 6.22
CA THR A 290 23.21 2.45 5.17
C THR A 290 21.88 1.93 5.69
N VAL A 291 20.83 2.01 4.86
CA VAL A 291 19.51 1.42 5.14
C VAL A 291 18.97 0.79 3.86
N GLY A 292 18.99 -0.53 3.75
CA GLY A 292 18.70 -1.23 2.49
C GLY A 292 19.65 -0.78 1.38
N PRO A 293 19.16 -0.22 0.26
CA PRO A 293 19.99 0.32 -0.81
C PRO A 293 20.35 1.81 -0.61
N LEU A 294 19.83 2.48 0.42
CA LEU A 294 20.09 3.90 0.67
C LEU A 294 21.46 4.08 1.32
N LEU A 295 22.24 5.02 0.78
CA LEU A 295 23.63 5.28 1.15
C LEU A 295 23.76 6.71 1.65
N TYR A 296 24.30 6.90 2.88
CA TYR A 296 24.47 8.22 3.51
C TYR A 296 25.96 8.45 3.81
N GLY A 297 26.61 9.19 2.93
CA GLY A 297 28.03 9.52 3.04
C GLY A 297 28.24 10.79 3.87
N LYS A 298 29.14 10.72 4.88
CA LYS A 298 29.39 11.84 5.79
C LYS A 298 30.03 13.06 5.14
N SER A 299 30.82 12.87 4.08
CA SER A 299 31.48 13.95 3.37
C SER A 299 31.20 13.94 1.88
N GLU A 300 31.33 15.09 1.22
CA GLU A 300 31.21 15.19 -0.24
C GLU A 300 32.28 14.32 -0.94
N ALA A 301 33.48 14.22 -0.37
CA ALA A 301 34.53 13.36 -0.90
C ALA A 301 34.15 11.88 -0.87
N ASP A 302 33.53 11.41 0.22
CA ASP A 302 33.04 10.03 0.33
C ASP A 302 31.94 9.75 -0.67
N ARG A 303 30.95 10.65 -0.77
CA ARG A 303 29.86 10.53 -1.74
C ARG A 303 30.38 10.45 -3.17
N ALA A 304 31.34 11.32 -3.53
CA ALA A 304 31.98 11.31 -4.84
C ALA A 304 32.77 10.02 -5.09
N ARG A 305 33.49 9.52 -4.07
CA ARG A 305 34.27 8.28 -4.15
C ARG A 305 33.37 7.08 -4.45
N VAL A 306 32.32 6.88 -3.64
CA VAL A 306 31.39 5.76 -3.80
C VAL A 306 30.61 5.86 -5.08
N TYR A 307 30.12 7.05 -5.45
CA TYR A 307 29.49 7.27 -6.76
C TYR A 307 30.40 6.85 -7.92
N ASN A 308 31.69 7.27 -7.90
CA ASN A 308 32.64 6.91 -8.98
C ASN A 308 32.90 5.42 -9.08
N GLN A 309 32.80 4.68 -7.98
CA GLN A 309 32.92 3.22 -7.96
C GLN A 309 31.65 2.54 -8.50
N LEU A 310 30.46 3.09 -8.22
CA LEU A 310 29.18 2.47 -8.57
C LEU A 310 28.63 2.85 -9.95
N LYS A 311 28.92 4.05 -10.48
CA LYS A 311 28.25 4.64 -11.66
C LYS A 311 28.26 3.80 -12.95
N HIS A 312 29.20 2.83 -13.06
CA HIS A 312 29.31 1.91 -14.21
C HIS A 312 29.64 0.48 -13.76
N ALA A 313 29.35 0.13 -12.50
CA ALA A 313 29.77 -1.13 -11.92
C ALA A 313 28.87 -2.32 -12.31
N SER A 314 27.64 -2.05 -12.72
CA SER A 314 26.66 -3.08 -13.08
C SER A 314 25.60 -2.52 -14.03
N GLU A 315 25.02 -3.37 -14.87
CA GLU A 315 23.85 -3.04 -15.68
C GLU A 315 22.53 -3.17 -14.89
N LYS A 316 22.57 -3.73 -13.67
CA LYS A 316 21.39 -3.99 -12.83
C LYS A 316 20.92 -2.76 -12.06
N PHE A 317 21.72 -1.70 -12.03
CA PHE A 317 21.37 -0.44 -11.39
C PHE A 317 22.06 0.75 -12.05
N VAL A 318 21.50 1.93 -11.83
CA VAL A 318 22.13 3.20 -12.12
C VAL A 318 22.38 3.94 -10.80
N ALA A 319 23.59 4.47 -10.63
CA ALA A 319 23.90 5.36 -9.52
C ALA A 319 23.81 6.82 -9.97
N TYR A 320 23.13 7.65 -9.18
CA TYR A 320 23.01 9.08 -9.40
C TYR A 320 23.58 9.85 -8.21
N ARG A 321 24.26 10.96 -8.47
CA ARG A 321 24.39 11.99 -7.45
C ARG A 321 23.04 12.68 -7.32
N ARG A 322 22.68 13.09 -6.10
CA ARG A 322 21.38 13.71 -5.82
C ARG A 322 21.00 14.79 -6.83
N LYS A 323 21.94 15.69 -7.18
CA LYS A 323 21.74 16.77 -8.17
C LYS A 323 21.50 16.29 -9.60
N ASP A 324 21.84 15.04 -9.91
CA ASP A 324 21.79 14.46 -11.27
C ASP A 324 20.64 13.43 -11.38
N VAL A 325 19.81 13.27 -10.34
CA VAL A 325 18.61 12.41 -10.35
C VAL A 325 17.64 12.93 -11.40
N PRO A 326 17.11 12.08 -12.29
CA PRO A 326 16.12 12.48 -13.28
C PRO A 326 14.91 13.17 -12.64
N PRO A 327 14.52 14.38 -13.10
CA PRO A 327 13.42 15.13 -12.47
C PRO A 327 12.10 14.37 -12.38
N GLY A 328 11.84 13.46 -13.34
CA GLY A 328 10.63 12.64 -13.33
C GLY A 328 10.54 11.64 -12.18
N LEU A 329 11.61 11.39 -11.44
CA LEU A 329 11.55 10.56 -10.23
C LEU A 329 11.00 11.32 -9.02
N HIS A 330 11.06 12.66 -9.00
CA HIS A 330 10.70 13.47 -7.84
C HIS A 330 11.35 12.97 -6.55
N TYR A 331 12.68 12.77 -6.62
CA TYR A 331 13.45 12.12 -5.55
C TYR A 331 14.88 12.66 -5.49
N SER A 332 15.00 13.97 -5.25
CA SER A 332 16.30 14.65 -5.24
C SER A 332 16.41 15.77 -4.20
N GLN A 333 15.31 16.12 -3.53
CA GLN A 333 15.27 17.31 -2.69
C GLN A 333 15.37 17.02 -1.20
N ASN A 334 15.15 15.77 -0.76
CA ASN A 334 15.17 15.39 0.64
C ASN A 334 16.51 14.72 1.03
N PRO A 335 17.20 15.19 2.10
CA PRO A 335 18.44 14.57 2.55
C PRO A 335 18.28 13.10 2.98
N ARG A 336 17.07 12.67 3.36
CA ARG A 336 16.76 11.29 3.75
C ARG A 336 16.85 10.28 2.60
N GLU A 337 16.92 10.75 1.34
CA GLU A 337 17.03 9.91 0.13
C GLU A 337 18.41 9.29 -0.06
N GLY A 338 19.40 9.76 0.69
CA GLY A 338 20.80 9.36 0.52
C GLY A 338 21.52 10.03 -0.66
N ASP A 339 22.82 9.80 -0.78
CA ASP A 339 23.67 10.22 -1.91
C ASP A 339 24.98 9.39 -1.88
N PRO A 340 25.29 8.59 -2.94
CA PRO A 340 24.54 8.46 -4.20
C PRO A 340 23.23 7.67 -4.06
N LEU A 341 22.24 8.00 -4.89
CA LEU A 341 21.01 7.25 -5.05
C LEU A 341 21.25 6.07 -6.01
N ILE A 342 20.76 4.90 -5.63
CA ILE A 342 20.83 3.68 -6.44
C ILE A 342 19.43 3.33 -6.94
N VAL A 343 19.25 3.32 -8.26
CA VAL A 343 17.98 2.99 -8.92
C VAL A 343 18.16 1.68 -9.70
N ALA A 344 17.36 0.68 -9.37
CA ALA A 344 17.36 -0.59 -10.09
C ALA A 344 16.85 -0.41 -11.53
N THR A 345 17.47 -1.09 -12.50
CA THR A 345 17.09 -1.07 -13.92
C THR A 345 16.10 -2.16 -14.31
N GLY A 346 15.70 -2.99 -13.35
CA GLY A 346 14.78 -4.10 -13.50
C GLY A 346 14.37 -4.61 -12.12
N ALA A 347 13.75 -5.77 -12.04
CA ALA A 347 13.26 -6.37 -10.79
C ALA A 347 14.40 -6.94 -9.92
N TYR A 348 15.44 -6.17 -9.71
CA TYR A 348 16.61 -6.55 -8.92
C TYR A 348 16.49 -6.08 -7.48
N ALA A 349 16.57 -7.03 -6.54
CA ALA A 349 16.66 -6.71 -5.11
C ALA A 349 18.06 -6.21 -4.76
N ILE A 350 18.15 -4.96 -4.30
CA ILE A 350 19.41 -4.28 -4.00
C ILE A 350 19.57 -4.09 -2.49
N ARG A 351 20.78 -4.35 -1.98
CA ARG A 351 21.17 -4.08 -0.59
C ARG A 351 22.58 -3.49 -0.53
N ALA A 352 22.88 -2.73 0.50
CA ALA A 352 24.21 -2.17 0.70
C ALA A 352 25.22 -3.27 1.04
N HIS A 353 24.90 -4.14 2.01
CA HIS A 353 25.77 -5.18 2.52
C HIS A 353 25.15 -6.57 2.42
N GLY A 354 25.98 -7.59 2.25
CA GLY A 354 25.63 -8.99 2.44
C GLY A 354 25.32 -9.29 3.92
N PRO A 355 24.82 -10.50 4.24
CA PRO A 355 24.59 -10.91 5.61
C PRO A 355 25.92 -10.93 6.38
N PRO A 356 25.88 -10.72 7.71
CA PRO A 356 27.04 -10.89 8.56
C PRO A 356 27.67 -12.29 8.41
N ALA A 357 28.98 -12.38 8.60
CA ALA A 357 29.69 -13.66 8.51
C ALA A 357 29.05 -14.73 9.42
N GLY A 358 28.78 -15.90 8.83
CA GLY A 358 28.14 -17.03 9.53
C GLY A 358 26.61 -17.03 9.56
N GLN A 359 25.98 -16.06 8.92
CA GLN A 359 24.52 -16.08 8.67
C GLN A 359 24.23 -16.53 7.24
N ASP A 360 23.12 -17.27 7.08
CA ASP A 360 22.65 -17.71 5.76
C ASP A 360 22.21 -16.50 4.92
N ASP A 361 22.63 -16.49 3.66
CA ASP A 361 22.16 -15.52 2.68
C ASP A 361 20.82 -15.98 2.11
N ARG A 362 19.73 -15.53 2.76
CA ARG A 362 18.40 -15.85 2.28
C ARG A 362 18.15 -15.18 0.93
N PRO A 363 17.50 -15.86 -0.02
CA PRO A 363 17.09 -15.22 -1.26
C PRO A 363 16.14 -14.04 -0.99
N PRO A 364 16.07 -13.08 -1.91
CA PRO A 364 15.02 -12.05 -1.83
C PRO A 364 13.63 -12.68 -1.93
N SER A 365 12.60 -11.94 -1.54
CA SER A 365 11.19 -12.34 -1.68
C SER A 365 10.86 -12.71 -3.12
N ALA A 366 9.92 -13.63 -3.34
CA ALA A 366 9.51 -14.05 -4.67
C ALA A 366 8.89 -12.92 -5.53
N GLY A 367 8.23 -11.97 -4.86
CA GLY A 367 7.77 -10.73 -5.47
C GLY A 367 8.35 -9.52 -4.78
N MET A 368 8.45 -8.42 -5.52
CA MET A 368 8.98 -7.14 -5.03
C MET A 368 8.27 -5.95 -5.66
N HIS A 369 8.43 -4.82 -4.99
CA HIS A 369 8.04 -3.50 -5.45
C HIS A 369 9.12 -2.47 -5.02
N GLY A 370 8.86 -1.16 -5.16
CA GLY A 370 9.84 -0.11 -4.84
C GLY A 370 10.60 0.40 -6.06
N LEU A 371 10.24 -0.06 -7.27
CA LEU A 371 10.89 0.26 -8.53
C LEU A 371 10.28 1.51 -9.18
N ASP A 372 10.93 2.02 -10.22
CA ASP A 372 10.41 3.15 -11.00
C ASP A 372 9.15 2.73 -11.81
N PRO A 373 7.96 3.27 -11.50
CA PRO A 373 6.71 2.88 -12.16
C PRO A 373 6.64 3.33 -13.62
N ARG A 374 7.53 4.21 -14.06
CA ARG A 374 7.62 4.64 -15.47
C ARG A 374 8.41 3.66 -16.32
N GLN A 375 9.32 2.92 -15.70
CA GLN A 375 10.11 1.87 -16.35
C GLN A 375 9.52 0.48 -16.15
N MET A 376 8.86 0.25 -15.00
CA MET A 376 8.28 -1.02 -14.59
C MET A 376 6.76 -0.88 -14.46
N PRO A 377 5.97 -1.14 -15.53
CA PRO A 377 4.51 -1.01 -15.51
C PRO A 377 3.82 -1.87 -14.44
N GLU A 378 4.47 -2.94 -13.98
CA GLU A 378 4.01 -3.81 -12.90
C GLU A 378 3.90 -3.07 -11.57
N MET A 379 4.59 -1.94 -11.41
CA MET A 379 4.50 -1.09 -10.22
C MET A 379 3.23 -0.25 -10.17
N LYS A 380 2.51 -0.10 -11.29
CA LYS A 380 1.28 0.68 -11.29
C LYS A 380 0.23 0.11 -10.33
N ALA A 381 -0.42 1.02 -9.67
CA ALA A 381 -1.47 0.81 -8.69
C ALA A 381 -2.87 0.79 -9.31
N SER A 382 -3.84 0.32 -8.57
CA SER A 382 -5.26 0.34 -8.95
C SER A 382 -5.95 1.61 -8.49
N PHE A 383 -6.96 2.04 -9.26
CA PHE A 383 -7.89 3.12 -8.89
C PHE A 383 -9.29 2.80 -9.39
N PHE A 384 -10.26 2.80 -8.47
CA PHE A 384 -11.69 2.64 -8.71
C PHE A 384 -12.44 3.59 -7.79
N ALA A 385 -13.47 4.26 -8.28
CA ALA A 385 -14.33 5.08 -7.42
C ALA A 385 -15.75 5.16 -7.96
N ALA A 386 -16.73 5.18 -7.05
CA ALA A 386 -18.14 5.39 -7.42
C ALA A 386 -18.89 5.99 -6.22
N GLY A 387 -19.83 6.88 -6.54
CA GLY A 387 -20.68 7.52 -5.56
C GLY A 387 -21.53 8.63 -6.16
N PRO A 388 -22.21 9.40 -5.32
CA PRO A 388 -23.11 10.46 -5.78
C PRO A 388 -22.40 11.58 -6.55
N ASP A 389 -21.14 11.90 -6.19
CA ASP A 389 -20.39 13.01 -6.78
C ASP A 389 -19.50 12.59 -7.96
N ILE A 390 -19.54 11.29 -8.33
CA ILE A 390 -18.67 10.71 -9.35
C ILE A 390 -19.49 10.34 -10.60
N ILE A 391 -18.98 10.71 -11.78
CA ILE A 391 -19.60 10.38 -13.06
C ILE A 391 -19.51 8.86 -13.30
N ALA A 392 -20.64 8.23 -13.63
CA ALA A 392 -20.70 6.80 -13.92
C ALA A 392 -20.12 6.44 -15.29
N GLY A 393 -19.51 5.24 -15.38
CA GLY A 393 -19.09 4.64 -16.65
C GLY A 393 -17.88 5.28 -17.31
N LYS A 394 -17.05 6.00 -16.56
CA LYS A 394 -15.89 6.71 -17.09
C LYS A 394 -14.58 5.97 -16.80
N SER A 395 -13.66 6.00 -17.75
CA SER A 395 -12.28 5.61 -17.54
C SER A 395 -11.36 6.81 -17.63
N VAL A 396 -10.26 6.78 -16.88
CA VAL A 396 -9.20 7.80 -16.91
C VAL A 396 -7.90 7.19 -17.40
N ALA A 397 -7.09 8.00 -18.09
CA ALA A 397 -5.73 7.66 -18.45
C ALA A 397 -4.87 7.46 -17.17
N PRO A 398 -3.69 6.82 -17.27
CA PRO A 398 -2.77 6.76 -16.15
C PRO A 398 -2.46 8.14 -15.59
N PHE A 399 -2.49 8.28 -14.27
CA PHE A 399 -2.23 9.52 -13.56
C PHE A 399 -1.43 9.25 -12.29
N GLU A 400 -0.72 10.25 -11.77
CA GLU A 400 0.08 10.11 -10.57
C GLU A 400 -0.76 10.19 -9.30
N ASN A 401 -0.45 9.35 -8.32
CA ASN A 401 -1.22 9.18 -7.09
C ASN A 401 -1.36 10.45 -6.24
N VAL A 402 -0.43 11.41 -6.35
CA VAL A 402 -0.50 12.72 -5.68
C VAL A 402 -1.75 13.53 -6.08
N ASN A 403 -2.32 13.26 -7.26
CA ASN A 403 -3.53 13.93 -7.73
C ASN A 403 -4.81 13.51 -6.99
N LEU A 404 -4.77 12.41 -6.22
CA LEU A 404 -5.91 11.97 -5.41
C LEU A 404 -6.20 12.92 -4.24
N TYR A 405 -5.18 13.51 -3.65
CA TYR A 405 -5.35 14.40 -2.50
C TYR A 405 -6.30 15.58 -2.79
N PRO A 406 -6.00 16.46 -3.77
CA PRO A 406 -6.92 17.58 -4.06
C PRO A 406 -8.29 17.11 -4.56
N TRP A 407 -8.36 15.95 -5.23
CA TRP A 407 -9.62 15.37 -5.70
C TRP A 407 -10.50 14.87 -4.56
N VAL A 408 -9.94 14.15 -3.59
CA VAL A 408 -10.66 13.68 -2.39
C VAL A 408 -11.05 14.86 -1.49
N ALA A 409 -10.15 15.85 -1.33
CA ALA A 409 -10.47 17.06 -0.60
C ALA A 409 -11.68 17.81 -1.20
N HIS A 410 -11.77 17.85 -2.53
CA HIS A 410 -12.92 18.43 -3.23
C HIS A 410 -14.22 17.65 -2.98
N LEU A 411 -14.20 16.30 -3.04
CA LEU A 411 -15.38 15.48 -2.72
C LEU A 411 -15.89 15.74 -1.29
N LEU A 412 -14.99 16.05 -0.36
CA LEU A 412 -15.33 16.39 1.03
C LEU A 412 -15.69 17.88 1.23
N GLY A 413 -15.62 18.71 0.18
CA GLY A 413 -15.82 20.17 0.31
C GLY A 413 -14.73 20.87 1.13
N LEU A 414 -13.54 20.30 1.23
CA LEU A 414 -12.41 20.83 1.98
C LEU A 414 -11.52 21.70 1.10
N GLN A 415 -10.98 22.76 1.70
CA GLN A 415 -9.97 23.59 1.06
C GLN A 415 -8.59 23.02 1.30
N SER A 416 -8.01 22.36 0.28
CA SER A 416 -6.69 21.78 0.38
C SER A 416 -5.59 22.85 0.27
N PRO A 417 -4.49 22.73 1.04
CA PRO A 417 -3.29 23.51 0.81
C PRO A 417 -2.66 23.14 -0.54
N LYS A 418 -1.72 23.95 -1.01
CA LYS A 418 -0.92 23.63 -2.20
C LYS A 418 -0.23 22.28 -2.02
N SER A 419 -0.33 21.44 -3.03
CA SER A 419 0.31 20.13 -3.11
C SER A 419 1.03 19.97 -4.46
N ASP A 420 1.70 18.83 -4.66
CA ASP A 420 2.30 18.49 -5.97
C ASP A 420 1.24 17.98 -6.95
N GLY A 421 0.10 17.50 -6.43
CA GLY A 421 -1.04 17.08 -7.25
C GLY A 421 -1.93 18.23 -7.70
N SER A 422 -2.68 18.01 -8.79
CA SER A 422 -3.71 18.92 -9.32
C SER A 422 -5.06 18.22 -9.43
N ILE A 423 -6.13 18.92 -9.01
CA ILE A 423 -7.49 18.46 -9.22
C ILE A 423 -7.85 18.33 -10.71
N ASP A 424 -7.25 19.15 -11.58
CA ASP A 424 -7.56 19.20 -13.02
C ASP A 424 -7.37 17.85 -13.71
N VAL A 425 -6.47 17.02 -13.19
CA VAL A 425 -6.19 15.66 -13.72
C VAL A 425 -7.42 14.76 -13.64
N LEU A 426 -8.20 14.89 -12.58
CA LEU A 426 -9.38 14.08 -12.32
C LEU A 426 -10.70 14.88 -12.34
N ALA A 427 -10.67 16.19 -12.58
CA ALA A 427 -11.85 17.07 -12.59
C ALA A 427 -12.96 16.55 -13.47
N GLY A 428 -12.62 16.03 -14.66
CA GLY A 428 -13.58 15.46 -15.57
C GLY A 428 -14.29 14.18 -15.09
N THR A 429 -14.02 13.70 -13.89
CA THR A 429 -14.70 12.55 -13.26
C THR A 429 -15.76 12.98 -12.24
N LEU A 430 -15.79 14.27 -11.89
CA LEU A 430 -16.71 14.85 -10.93
C LEU A 430 -18.04 15.23 -11.62
N ARG A 431 -19.16 15.08 -10.92
CA ARG A 431 -20.46 15.59 -11.37
C ARG A 431 -20.52 17.09 -11.14
N ASP A 432 -21.05 17.82 -12.13
CA ASP A 432 -21.40 19.21 -11.98
C ASP A 432 -22.47 19.37 -10.89
N GLY A 433 -22.22 20.15 -9.86
CA GLY A 433 -23.16 20.40 -8.78
C GLY A 433 -22.90 19.65 -7.46
N GLY A 434 -21.92 18.78 -7.40
CA GLY A 434 -21.43 18.18 -6.16
C GLY A 434 -20.61 19.18 -5.36
N ASN A 435 -21.20 20.10 -4.66
CA ASN A 435 -20.63 21.13 -3.77
C ASN A 435 -20.75 22.57 -4.27
N GLU A 436 -21.95 23.07 -4.51
CA GLU A 436 -22.17 24.53 -4.65
C GLU A 436 -21.87 25.35 -3.37
N ALA A 437 -21.53 24.67 -2.25
CA ALA A 437 -21.21 25.32 -0.97
C ALA A 437 -19.77 25.85 -0.85
N ALA A 438 -18.92 25.63 -1.86
CA ALA A 438 -17.49 26.02 -1.82
C ALA A 438 -17.17 27.28 -2.67
N LYS A 439 -18.19 28.05 -3.09
CA LYS A 439 -17.98 29.35 -3.75
C LYS A 439 -18.22 30.52 -2.81
#